data_384d8bba4fca6ca815d894c1174d426d
#
_entry.id   384d8bba4fca6ca815d894c1174d426d
#
_cell.length_a   1.000
_cell.length_b   1.000
_cell.length_c   1.000
_cell.angle_alpha   90.00
_cell.angle_beta   90.00
_cell.angle_gamma   90.00
#
_symmetry.space_group_name_H-M   'P 1'
#
loop_
_entity.id
_entity.type
_entity.pdbx_description
1 polymer ?
#
loop_
_entity_poly.entity_id
_entity_poly.type
_entity_poly.pdbx_seq_one_letter_code
_entity_poly.pdbx_strand_id
1 'polypeptide(L)'
;MKVAVVGATGLVGTRMLEVLAERNFPVTELLPVASAKSVGRKITFQGKEWTVVSAEDAIAARPDLALFSAGGSTSAELAPKFAEVGCRVVDNSSHWRMDPTKKLVVPEVNGDVIEADDYIIANPNCSTIQMLLPLWPLHKAYTIKRVVVSTYQSVTGTGYKAMDQMTAERAGGKWGEYDAVYPHPIDQNILPHIDSFLETGYTKEEMKMVNETHKIFGDDSIGVSPTTVRVPVQGGHSESINLEFEKEFTLEDVRKMMEETPGVTLQDDPANNVYPMPLYAWGKNDVFVGRIRRDPSVKSGLNFWCVADNLRKGAATNAVQIAEKLIEKGFLPKE
;
A
#
# COMPACT_ATOMS: atom_id res chain seq x y z
N MET A 1 -24.79 -3.22 1.40
CA MET A 1 -23.76 -4.10 0.79
C MET A 1 -23.21 -5.07 1.83
N LYS A 2 -23.09 -6.35 1.53
CA LYS A 2 -22.46 -7.36 2.39
C LYS A 2 -20.96 -7.41 2.09
N VAL A 3 -20.13 -7.15 3.10
CA VAL A 3 -18.67 -7.03 2.95
C VAL A 3 -17.95 -8.05 3.83
N ALA A 4 -17.06 -8.84 3.24
CA ALA A 4 -16.12 -9.68 3.98
C ALA A 4 -14.76 -8.97 4.11
N VAL A 5 -14.13 -9.10 5.29
CA VAL A 5 -12.74 -8.67 5.51
C VAL A 5 -11.94 -9.89 5.94
N VAL A 6 -11.12 -10.42 5.03
CA VAL A 6 -10.32 -11.62 5.25
C VAL A 6 -8.97 -11.23 5.84
N GLY A 7 -8.70 -11.70 7.07
CA GLY A 7 -7.60 -11.21 7.89
C GLY A 7 -8.00 -10.04 8.81
N ALA A 8 -9.29 -9.94 9.17
CA ALA A 8 -9.87 -8.82 9.93
C ALA A 8 -9.20 -8.52 11.28
N THR A 9 -8.50 -9.49 11.89
CA THR A 9 -7.79 -9.34 13.17
C THR A 9 -6.33 -8.92 13.02
N GLY A 10 -5.83 -8.82 11.80
CA GLY A 10 -4.46 -8.37 11.48
C GLY A 10 -4.34 -6.85 11.43
N LEU A 11 -3.10 -6.33 11.37
CA LEU A 11 -2.83 -4.88 11.31
C LEU A 11 -3.57 -4.19 10.16
N VAL A 12 -3.43 -4.69 8.94
CA VAL A 12 -4.07 -4.10 7.76
C VAL A 12 -5.57 -4.35 7.76
N GLY A 13 -6.03 -5.55 8.18
CA GLY A 13 -7.46 -5.85 8.27
C GLY A 13 -8.19 -4.91 9.24
N THR A 14 -7.59 -4.60 10.39
CA THR A 14 -8.13 -3.60 11.33
C THR A 14 -8.19 -2.21 10.68
N ARG A 15 -7.16 -1.81 9.92
CA ARG A 15 -7.17 -0.54 9.19
C ARG A 15 -8.21 -0.52 8.07
N MET A 16 -8.47 -1.65 7.40
CA MET A 16 -9.56 -1.75 6.42
C MET A 16 -10.92 -1.45 7.06
N LEU A 17 -11.19 -1.99 8.26
CA LEU A 17 -12.41 -1.69 9.00
C LEU A 17 -12.50 -0.21 9.37
N GLU A 18 -11.43 0.39 9.87
CA GLU A 18 -11.39 1.81 10.20
C GLU A 18 -11.67 2.68 8.95
N VAL A 19 -11.00 2.40 7.83
CA VAL A 19 -11.15 3.16 6.58
C VAL A 19 -12.55 3.00 5.98
N LEU A 20 -13.13 1.79 6.01
CA LEU A 20 -14.52 1.57 5.60
C LEU A 20 -15.49 2.47 6.39
N ALA A 21 -15.28 2.58 7.72
CA ALA A 21 -16.11 3.42 8.58
C ALA A 21 -15.89 4.92 8.32
N GLU A 22 -14.64 5.37 8.25
CA GLU A 22 -14.27 6.78 8.01
C GLU A 22 -14.78 7.30 6.65
N ARG A 23 -14.77 6.43 5.63
CA ARG A 23 -15.24 6.77 4.28
C ARG A 23 -16.74 6.56 4.08
N ASN A 24 -17.46 6.19 5.14
CA ASN A 24 -18.90 5.88 5.08
C ASN A 24 -19.23 4.85 3.98
N PHE A 25 -18.35 3.85 3.81
CA PHE A 25 -18.57 2.80 2.82
C PHE A 25 -19.89 2.06 3.15
N PRO A 26 -20.77 1.73 2.18
CA PRO A 26 -22.13 1.26 2.42
C PRO A 26 -22.18 -0.19 2.90
N VAL A 27 -21.60 -0.48 4.07
CA VAL A 27 -21.63 -1.81 4.72
C VAL A 27 -22.94 -2.00 5.47
N THR A 28 -23.80 -2.91 5.00
CA THR A 28 -25.03 -3.28 5.71
C THR A 28 -24.84 -4.55 6.54
N GLU A 29 -23.95 -5.45 6.10
CA GLU A 29 -23.55 -6.65 6.81
C GLU A 29 -22.04 -6.86 6.71
N LEU A 30 -21.38 -7.04 7.85
CA LEU A 30 -19.94 -7.31 7.92
C LEU A 30 -19.68 -8.77 8.23
N LEU A 31 -18.82 -9.41 7.44
CA LEU A 31 -18.31 -10.77 7.66
C LEU A 31 -16.81 -10.68 7.96
N PRO A 32 -16.41 -10.49 9.23
CA PRO A 32 -14.99 -10.49 9.58
C PRO A 32 -14.48 -11.93 9.57
N VAL A 33 -13.50 -12.21 8.73
CA VAL A 33 -12.91 -13.54 8.55
C VAL A 33 -11.48 -13.55 9.11
N ALA A 34 -11.16 -14.56 9.90
CA ALA A 34 -9.81 -14.78 10.42
C ALA A 34 -9.51 -16.28 10.57
N SER A 35 -8.30 -16.62 11.06
CA SER A 35 -7.91 -18.01 11.30
C SER A 35 -8.84 -18.70 12.30
N ALA A 36 -8.91 -20.04 12.26
CA ALA A 36 -9.75 -20.86 13.14
C ALA A 36 -9.62 -20.50 14.64
N LYS A 37 -8.43 -20.07 15.09
CA LYS A 37 -8.19 -19.63 16.47
C LYS A 37 -8.97 -18.35 16.86
N SER A 38 -9.41 -17.59 15.89
CA SER A 38 -10.11 -16.31 16.10
C SER A 38 -11.61 -16.40 15.85
N VAL A 39 -12.11 -17.49 15.27
CA VAL A 39 -13.55 -17.71 15.03
C VAL A 39 -14.31 -17.63 16.35
N GLY A 40 -15.46 -16.95 16.34
CA GLY A 40 -16.27 -16.69 17.53
C GLY A 40 -15.88 -15.44 18.32
N ARG A 41 -14.70 -14.85 18.10
CA ARG A 41 -14.33 -13.56 18.72
C ARG A 41 -15.24 -12.44 18.22
N LYS A 42 -15.43 -11.44 19.07
CA LYS A 42 -16.16 -10.22 18.70
C LYS A 42 -15.21 -9.15 18.26
N ILE A 43 -15.60 -8.42 17.22
CA ILE A 43 -14.96 -7.15 16.81
C ILE A 43 -16.04 -6.07 16.72
N THR A 44 -15.65 -4.83 17.00
CA THR A 44 -16.55 -3.68 16.90
C THR A 44 -16.34 -2.97 15.56
N PHE A 45 -17.42 -2.74 14.83
CA PHE A 45 -17.42 -1.93 13.61
C PHE A 45 -18.64 -1.03 13.60
N GLN A 46 -18.46 0.28 13.46
CA GLN A 46 -19.52 1.30 13.51
C GLN A 46 -20.44 1.16 14.73
N GLY A 47 -19.85 0.93 15.91
CA GLY A 47 -20.57 0.81 17.18
C GLY A 47 -21.35 -0.50 17.37
N LYS A 48 -21.31 -1.41 16.41
CA LYS A 48 -21.97 -2.72 16.49
C LYS A 48 -20.93 -3.84 16.64
N GLU A 49 -21.26 -4.87 17.42
CA GLU A 49 -20.45 -6.08 17.52
C GLU A 49 -20.74 -7.05 16.38
N TRP A 50 -19.66 -7.58 15.79
CA TRP A 50 -19.70 -8.60 14.75
C TRP A 50 -18.86 -9.80 15.16
N THR A 51 -19.37 -10.99 14.89
CA THR A 51 -18.66 -12.22 15.22
C THR A 51 -17.73 -12.62 14.08
N VAL A 52 -16.48 -12.91 14.41
CA VAL A 52 -15.52 -13.46 13.45
C VAL A 52 -15.99 -14.85 13.01
N VAL A 53 -16.07 -15.05 11.70
CA VAL A 53 -16.54 -16.28 11.05
C VAL A 53 -15.40 -17.00 10.33
N SER A 54 -15.65 -18.26 9.94
CA SER A 54 -14.73 -18.99 9.06
C SER A 54 -14.79 -18.47 7.61
N ALA A 55 -13.80 -18.82 6.80
CA ALA A 55 -13.81 -18.48 5.38
C ALA A 55 -14.96 -19.20 4.64
N GLU A 56 -15.23 -20.44 5.00
CA GLU A 56 -16.30 -21.26 4.45
C GLU A 56 -17.68 -20.63 4.71
N ASP A 57 -17.94 -20.19 5.95
CA ASP A 57 -19.20 -19.53 6.31
C ASP A 57 -19.35 -18.20 5.56
N ALA A 58 -18.25 -17.43 5.42
CA ALA A 58 -18.28 -16.17 4.68
C ALA A 58 -18.55 -16.38 3.19
N ILE A 59 -17.96 -17.40 2.56
CA ILE A 59 -18.23 -17.76 1.15
C ILE A 59 -19.69 -18.21 0.99
N ALA A 60 -20.18 -19.06 1.90
CA ALA A 60 -21.57 -19.53 1.88
C ALA A 60 -22.58 -18.37 2.03
N ALA A 61 -22.21 -17.32 2.76
CA ALA A 61 -23.01 -16.10 2.91
C ALA A 61 -23.03 -15.21 1.64
N ARG A 62 -22.21 -15.51 0.61
CA ARG A 62 -22.15 -14.81 -0.69
C ARG A 62 -22.03 -13.29 -0.54
N PRO A 63 -20.92 -12.77 -0.01
CA PRO A 63 -20.73 -11.32 0.09
C PRO A 63 -20.61 -10.67 -1.29
N ASP A 64 -20.95 -9.39 -1.37
CA ASP A 64 -20.78 -8.57 -2.58
C ASP A 64 -19.30 -8.23 -2.81
N LEU A 65 -18.58 -7.94 -1.72
CA LEU A 65 -17.18 -7.52 -1.70
C LEU A 65 -16.41 -8.31 -0.64
N ALA A 66 -15.16 -8.67 -0.96
CA ALA A 66 -14.19 -9.20 0.00
C ALA A 66 -12.86 -8.44 -0.09
N LEU A 67 -12.43 -7.84 1.03
CA LEU A 67 -11.13 -7.21 1.17
C LEU A 67 -10.16 -8.19 1.84
N PHE A 68 -9.06 -8.53 1.16
CA PHE A 68 -8.12 -9.55 1.62
C PHE A 68 -6.85 -8.95 2.19
N SER A 69 -6.47 -9.38 3.39
CA SER A 69 -5.20 -9.09 4.03
C SER A 69 -4.74 -10.27 4.90
N ALA A 70 -4.65 -11.46 4.30
CA ALA A 70 -4.33 -12.72 4.99
C ALA A 70 -3.09 -13.47 4.42
N GLY A 71 -2.29 -12.78 3.59
CA GLY A 71 -1.10 -13.32 2.95
C GLY A 71 -1.38 -14.08 1.65
N GLY A 72 -0.31 -14.30 0.87
CA GLY A 72 -0.41 -14.81 -0.51
C GLY A 72 -0.98 -16.22 -0.62
N SER A 73 -0.59 -17.14 0.26
CA SER A 73 -1.09 -18.52 0.24
C SER A 73 -2.60 -18.60 0.51
N THR A 74 -3.07 -17.84 1.49
CA THR A 74 -4.50 -17.75 1.81
C THR A 74 -5.27 -17.10 0.66
N SER A 75 -4.71 -16.06 0.04
CA SER A 75 -5.34 -15.41 -1.10
C SER A 75 -5.41 -16.33 -2.32
N ALA A 76 -4.34 -17.05 -2.62
CA ALA A 76 -4.32 -18.04 -3.71
C ALA A 76 -5.41 -19.10 -3.57
N GLU A 77 -5.68 -19.55 -2.34
CA GLU A 77 -6.69 -20.57 -2.05
C GLU A 77 -8.12 -20.02 -2.04
N LEU A 78 -8.34 -18.88 -1.38
CA LEU A 78 -9.68 -18.40 -1.05
C LEU A 78 -10.25 -17.39 -2.04
N ALA A 79 -9.42 -16.51 -2.65
CA ALA A 79 -9.93 -15.47 -3.54
C ALA A 79 -10.71 -16.04 -4.74
N PRO A 80 -10.27 -17.14 -5.40
CA PRO A 80 -11.08 -17.78 -6.44
C PRO A 80 -12.44 -18.27 -5.94
N LYS A 81 -12.50 -18.86 -4.73
CA LYS A 81 -13.75 -19.38 -4.15
C LYS A 81 -14.77 -18.26 -3.86
N PHE A 82 -14.29 -17.09 -3.42
CA PHE A 82 -15.13 -15.90 -3.29
C PHE A 82 -15.62 -15.40 -4.65
N ALA A 83 -14.73 -15.35 -5.65
CA ALA A 83 -15.09 -14.94 -7.00
C ALA A 83 -16.13 -15.87 -7.65
N GLU A 84 -16.03 -17.19 -7.45
CA GLU A 84 -16.98 -18.20 -7.95
C GLU A 84 -18.41 -17.99 -7.44
N VAL A 85 -18.60 -17.42 -6.25
CA VAL A 85 -19.94 -17.09 -5.72
C VAL A 85 -20.41 -15.69 -6.14
N GLY A 86 -19.69 -15.02 -7.03
CA GLY A 86 -20.02 -13.68 -7.56
C GLY A 86 -19.49 -12.51 -6.72
N CYS A 87 -18.65 -12.78 -5.72
CA CYS A 87 -18.05 -11.76 -4.87
C CYS A 87 -16.87 -11.04 -5.58
N ARG A 88 -16.80 -9.72 -5.50
CA ARG A 88 -15.63 -8.95 -5.92
C ARG A 88 -14.54 -9.03 -4.85
N VAL A 89 -13.34 -9.35 -5.23
CA VAL A 89 -12.19 -9.48 -4.32
C VAL A 89 -11.19 -8.38 -4.60
N VAL A 90 -10.79 -7.64 -3.56
CA VAL A 90 -9.63 -6.74 -3.61
C VAL A 90 -8.55 -7.33 -2.70
N ASP A 91 -7.45 -7.78 -3.28
CA ASP A 91 -6.40 -8.50 -2.57
C ASP A 91 -5.15 -7.67 -2.33
N ASN A 92 -4.79 -7.52 -1.05
CA ASN A 92 -3.59 -6.79 -0.63
C ASN A 92 -2.31 -7.65 -0.61
N SER A 93 -2.41 -8.96 -0.88
CA SER A 93 -1.22 -9.81 -0.98
C SER A 93 -0.44 -9.61 -2.28
N SER A 94 0.77 -10.16 -2.35
CA SER A 94 1.56 -10.11 -3.59
C SER A 94 1.16 -11.16 -4.62
N HIS A 95 0.24 -12.07 -4.30
CA HIS A 95 -0.02 -13.26 -5.12
C HIS A 95 -0.51 -12.92 -6.54
N TRP A 96 -1.48 -12.02 -6.66
CA TRP A 96 -2.12 -11.69 -7.93
C TRP A 96 -1.48 -10.52 -8.68
N ARG A 97 -0.56 -9.78 -8.06
CA ARG A 97 -0.05 -8.52 -8.60
C ARG A 97 0.56 -8.67 -9.98
N MET A 98 1.33 -9.73 -10.21
CA MET A 98 2.01 -9.98 -11.49
C MET A 98 1.29 -11.01 -12.37
N ASP A 99 0.11 -11.49 -11.97
CA ASP A 99 -0.74 -12.29 -12.84
C ASP A 99 -1.24 -11.41 -14.02
N PRO A 100 -0.96 -11.78 -15.27
CA PRO A 100 -1.32 -10.97 -16.44
C PRO A 100 -2.84 -10.86 -16.65
N THR A 101 -3.63 -11.77 -16.05
CA THR A 101 -5.09 -11.76 -16.12
C THR A 101 -5.77 -10.93 -15.04
N LYS A 102 -4.99 -10.40 -14.07
CA LYS A 102 -5.51 -9.62 -12.95
C LYS A 102 -5.04 -8.17 -13.03
N LYS A 103 -5.96 -7.24 -12.81
CA LYS A 103 -5.63 -5.81 -12.77
C LYS A 103 -4.90 -5.50 -11.47
N LEU A 104 -3.86 -4.67 -11.55
CA LEU A 104 -3.11 -4.12 -10.43
C LEU A 104 -3.41 -2.62 -10.38
N VAL A 105 -4.04 -2.12 -9.31
CA VAL A 105 -4.73 -0.83 -9.37
C VAL A 105 -4.33 0.13 -8.25
N VAL A 106 -3.94 1.33 -8.66
CA VAL A 106 -3.96 2.56 -7.85
C VAL A 106 -5.07 3.43 -8.44
N PRO A 107 -6.21 3.64 -7.74
CA PRO A 107 -7.40 4.27 -8.34
C PRO A 107 -7.16 5.61 -9.01
N GLU A 108 -6.32 6.46 -8.43
CA GLU A 108 -5.98 7.79 -8.97
C GLU A 108 -5.05 7.74 -10.20
N VAL A 109 -4.41 6.60 -10.44
CA VAL A 109 -3.45 6.40 -11.54
C VAL A 109 -4.09 5.69 -12.71
N ASN A 110 -4.63 4.50 -12.45
CA ASN A 110 -5.15 3.60 -13.48
C ASN A 110 -6.50 2.95 -13.11
N GLY A 111 -7.32 3.57 -12.24
CA GLY A 111 -8.62 3.01 -11.82
C GLY A 111 -9.57 2.70 -12.97
N ASP A 112 -9.38 3.33 -14.12
CA ASP A 112 -10.24 3.14 -15.30
C ASP A 112 -10.02 1.80 -16.00
N VAL A 113 -8.90 1.09 -15.74
CA VAL A 113 -8.63 -0.25 -16.34
C VAL A 113 -9.53 -1.36 -15.79
N ILE A 114 -10.27 -1.11 -14.69
CA ILE A 114 -11.18 -2.09 -14.09
C ILE A 114 -12.38 -2.34 -15.01
N GLU A 115 -12.65 -3.60 -15.33
CA GLU A 115 -13.71 -4.06 -16.21
C GLU A 115 -14.75 -4.90 -15.45
N ALA A 116 -15.90 -5.15 -16.09
CA ALA A 116 -17.04 -5.82 -15.45
C ALA A 116 -16.77 -7.30 -15.06
N ASP A 117 -15.82 -7.95 -15.68
CA ASP A 117 -15.40 -9.34 -15.44
C ASP A 117 -14.18 -9.47 -14.50
N ASP A 118 -13.66 -8.36 -13.97
CA ASP A 118 -12.56 -8.36 -13.00
C ASP A 118 -13.09 -8.72 -11.60
N TYR A 119 -13.21 -10.01 -11.30
CA TYR A 119 -13.63 -10.48 -9.98
C TYR A 119 -12.51 -10.49 -8.93
N ILE A 120 -11.25 -10.52 -9.33
CA ILE A 120 -10.09 -10.42 -8.43
C ILE A 120 -9.21 -9.28 -8.91
N ILE A 121 -9.05 -8.26 -8.06
CA ILE A 121 -8.24 -7.07 -8.33
C ILE A 121 -7.12 -7.01 -7.29
N ALA A 122 -5.89 -6.85 -7.76
CA ALA A 122 -4.73 -6.76 -6.90
C ALA A 122 -4.49 -5.32 -6.41
N ASN A 123 -4.24 -5.19 -5.11
CA ASN A 123 -3.78 -3.97 -4.45
C ASN A 123 -2.24 -3.96 -4.45
N PRO A 124 -1.57 -2.91 -4.94
CA PRO A 124 -0.12 -2.91 -5.09
C PRO A 124 0.65 -2.92 -3.76
N ASN A 125 1.97 -3.01 -3.85
CA ASN A 125 2.89 -2.85 -2.74
C ASN A 125 2.78 -1.44 -2.13
N CYS A 126 2.95 -1.33 -0.81
CA CYS A 126 2.77 -0.07 -0.09
C CYS A 126 3.72 1.05 -0.57
N SER A 127 4.99 0.72 -0.80
CA SER A 127 5.96 1.69 -1.34
C SER A 127 5.63 2.03 -2.80
N THR A 128 5.20 1.06 -3.61
CA THR A 128 4.78 1.33 -4.98
C THR A 128 3.59 2.30 -5.03
N ILE A 129 2.55 2.08 -4.23
CA ILE A 129 1.36 2.96 -4.23
C ILE A 129 1.75 4.41 -3.92
N GLN A 130 2.51 4.62 -2.83
CA GLN A 130 2.87 5.99 -2.43
C GLN A 130 3.81 6.66 -3.41
N MET A 131 4.71 5.92 -4.07
CA MET A 131 5.59 6.45 -5.10
C MET A 131 4.81 6.84 -6.36
N LEU A 132 3.97 5.96 -6.87
CA LEU A 132 3.32 6.16 -8.18
C LEU A 132 2.29 7.27 -8.19
N LEU A 133 1.66 7.56 -7.05
CA LEU A 133 0.64 8.61 -6.98
C LEU A 133 1.19 9.99 -7.38
N PRO A 134 2.27 10.52 -6.79
CA PRO A 134 2.89 11.77 -7.25
C PRO A 134 3.63 11.64 -8.60
N LEU A 135 4.11 10.45 -8.98
CA LEU A 135 4.81 10.26 -10.24
C LEU A 135 3.87 10.33 -11.45
N TRP A 136 2.63 9.92 -11.31
CA TRP A 136 1.70 9.82 -12.43
C TRP A 136 1.46 11.13 -13.18
N PRO A 137 1.11 12.26 -12.53
CA PRO A 137 0.95 13.52 -13.22
C PRO A 137 2.24 14.00 -13.88
N LEU A 138 3.39 13.76 -13.24
CA LEU A 138 4.71 14.10 -13.80
C LEU A 138 5.04 13.26 -15.03
N HIS A 139 4.73 11.96 -15.01
CA HIS A 139 4.95 11.08 -16.16
C HIS A 139 4.10 11.49 -17.35
N LYS A 140 2.82 11.80 -17.13
CA LYS A 140 1.94 12.31 -18.19
C LYS A 140 2.43 13.60 -18.83
N ALA A 141 2.95 14.52 -18.04
CA ALA A 141 3.40 15.82 -18.50
C ALA A 141 4.80 15.77 -19.17
N TYR A 142 5.75 15.09 -18.52
CA TYR A 142 7.17 15.23 -18.82
C TYR A 142 7.84 13.94 -19.30
N THR A 143 7.18 12.80 -19.24
CA THR A 143 7.67 11.46 -19.63
C THR A 143 8.89 11.08 -18.80
N ILE A 144 8.67 10.30 -17.75
CA ILE A 144 9.74 9.79 -16.88
C ILE A 144 10.55 8.75 -17.66
N LYS A 145 11.86 8.94 -17.74
CA LYS A 145 12.83 7.99 -18.29
C LYS A 145 13.39 7.07 -17.21
N ARG A 146 13.66 7.64 -16.03
CA ARG A 146 14.34 6.94 -14.95
C ARG A 146 13.83 7.39 -13.59
N VAL A 147 13.68 6.41 -12.70
CA VAL A 147 13.39 6.58 -11.27
C VAL A 147 14.52 5.93 -10.48
N VAL A 148 15.18 6.66 -9.61
CA VAL A 148 16.01 6.10 -8.54
C VAL A 148 15.31 6.36 -7.23
N VAL A 149 15.07 5.33 -6.46
CA VAL A 149 14.33 5.45 -5.20
C VAL A 149 15.02 4.69 -4.08
N SER A 150 15.25 5.36 -2.97
CA SER A 150 15.62 4.74 -1.70
C SER A 150 14.46 4.85 -0.74
N THR A 151 13.98 3.70 -0.24
CA THR A 151 12.87 3.68 0.73
C THR A 151 13.40 3.57 2.15
N TYR A 152 12.67 4.16 3.09
CA TYR A 152 12.89 4.08 4.53
C TYR A 152 11.58 3.57 5.14
N GLN A 153 11.47 2.22 5.22
CA GLN A 153 10.20 1.56 5.53
C GLN A 153 10.10 1.23 7.02
N SER A 154 8.97 1.61 7.60
CA SER A 154 8.64 1.34 9.00
C SER A 154 8.45 -0.16 9.28
N VAL A 155 8.61 -0.55 10.54
CA VAL A 155 8.50 -1.96 10.98
C VAL A 155 7.10 -2.55 10.81
N THR A 156 6.04 -1.72 10.80
CA THR A 156 4.65 -2.19 10.59
C THR A 156 4.42 -2.87 9.25
N GLY A 157 5.28 -2.62 8.23
CA GLY A 157 5.24 -3.35 6.96
C GLY A 157 5.48 -4.86 7.11
N THR A 158 6.15 -5.29 8.19
CA THR A 158 6.37 -6.70 8.53
C THR A 158 5.31 -7.25 9.50
N GLY A 159 4.53 -6.39 10.16
CA GLY A 159 3.44 -6.76 11.04
C GLY A 159 3.76 -6.65 12.53
N TYR A 160 2.87 -7.19 13.37
CA TYR A 160 2.95 -7.08 14.84
C TYR A 160 4.28 -7.59 15.41
N LYS A 161 4.78 -8.74 14.96
CA LYS A 161 6.03 -9.32 15.47
C LYS A 161 7.24 -8.41 15.32
N ALA A 162 7.30 -7.61 14.25
CA ALA A 162 8.38 -6.65 14.06
C ALA A 162 8.26 -5.44 15.00
N MET A 163 7.04 -5.03 15.33
CA MET A 163 6.79 -4.02 16.35
C MET A 163 7.19 -4.53 17.74
N ASP A 164 6.86 -5.78 18.04
CA ASP A 164 7.23 -6.44 19.31
C ASP A 164 8.75 -6.55 19.44
N GLN A 165 9.45 -6.97 18.36
CA GLN A 165 10.91 -7.00 18.33
C GLN A 165 11.50 -5.62 18.62
N MET A 166 11.11 -4.59 17.89
CA MET A 166 11.60 -3.22 18.10
C MET A 166 11.33 -2.72 19.53
N THR A 167 10.16 -3.05 20.08
CA THR A 167 9.77 -2.67 21.43
C THR A 167 10.63 -3.38 22.49
N ALA A 168 10.88 -4.68 22.31
CA ALA A 168 11.75 -5.45 23.21
C ALA A 168 13.19 -4.91 23.18
N GLU A 169 13.73 -4.61 22.01
CA GLU A 169 15.08 -4.02 21.87
C GLU A 169 15.17 -2.66 22.56
N ARG A 170 14.19 -1.77 22.38
CA ARG A 170 14.12 -0.45 23.06
C ARG A 170 14.03 -0.57 24.58
N ALA A 171 13.44 -1.65 25.07
CA ALA A 171 13.38 -1.94 26.51
C ALA A 171 14.68 -2.54 27.06
N GLY A 172 15.72 -2.68 26.23
CA GLY A 172 17.03 -3.22 26.62
C GLY A 172 17.15 -4.74 26.50
N GLY A 173 16.21 -5.41 25.83
CA GLY A 173 16.28 -6.83 25.52
C GLY A 173 17.48 -7.16 24.63
N LYS A 174 18.20 -8.23 24.96
CA LYS A 174 19.36 -8.67 24.19
C LYS A 174 18.96 -9.59 23.06
N TRP A 175 19.77 -9.58 21.99
CA TRP A 175 19.59 -10.49 20.87
C TRP A 175 19.53 -11.95 21.34
N GLY A 176 18.46 -12.66 20.91
CA GLY A 176 18.17 -14.04 21.34
C GLY A 176 17.26 -14.18 22.56
N GLU A 177 16.92 -13.08 23.25
CA GLU A 177 15.98 -13.08 24.38
C GLU A 177 14.52 -12.81 23.97
N TYR A 178 14.27 -12.51 22.68
CA TYR A 178 12.95 -12.23 22.10
C TYR A 178 12.81 -12.89 20.71
N ASP A 179 11.57 -13.03 20.25
CA ASP A 179 11.27 -13.55 18.91
C ASP A 179 11.67 -12.53 17.83
N ALA A 180 12.81 -12.75 17.19
CA ALA A 180 13.31 -11.91 16.12
C ALA A 180 12.69 -12.30 14.77
N VAL A 181 12.18 -11.32 14.00
CA VAL A 181 11.71 -11.47 12.63
C VAL A 181 12.70 -10.92 11.61
N TYR A 182 13.58 -10.02 12.04
CA TYR A 182 14.70 -9.52 11.24
C TYR A 182 15.97 -10.32 11.53
N PRO A 183 16.90 -10.40 10.56
CA PRO A 183 18.16 -11.11 10.76
C PRO A 183 19.16 -10.37 11.67
N HIS A 184 18.87 -9.11 12.02
CA HIS A 184 19.67 -8.24 12.88
C HIS A 184 18.78 -7.38 13.75
N PRO A 185 19.31 -6.84 14.88
CA PRO A 185 18.61 -5.81 15.66
C PRO A 185 18.18 -4.65 14.78
N ILE A 186 16.98 -4.14 15.04
CA ILE A 186 16.43 -3.01 14.27
C ILE A 186 16.49 -1.69 15.06
N ASP A 187 16.36 -1.71 16.39
CA ASP A 187 16.44 -0.48 17.15
C ASP A 187 17.84 0.15 17.06
N GLN A 188 17.89 1.47 16.83
CA GLN A 188 19.11 2.22 16.54
C GLN A 188 19.93 1.70 15.33
N ASN A 189 19.27 1.02 14.39
CA ASN A 189 19.89 0.43 13.22
C ASN A 189 19.04 0.64 11.96
N ILE A 190 19.64 0.44 10.79
CA ILE A 190 18.94 0.37 9.50
C ILE A 190 19.35 -0.90 8.77
N LEU A 191 18.40 -1.58 8.13
CA LEU A 191 18.65 -2.81 7.40
C LEU A 191 18.37 -2.58 5.91
N PRO A 192 19.40 -2.54 5.04
CA PRO A 192 19.22 -2.39 3.59
C PRO A 192 18.79 -3.73 2.97
N HIS A 193 17.73 -4.31 3.53
CA HIS A 193 17.25 -5.64 3.20
C HIS A 193 15.78 -5.79 3.61
N ILE A 194 14.89 -5.90 2.63
CA ILE A 194 13.48 -6.21 2.84
C ILE A 194 13.09 -7.34 1.89
N ASP A 195 12.46 -8.41 2.45
CA ASP A 195 12.14 -9.65 1.74
C ASP A 195 13.41 -10.44 1.36
N SER A 196 13.31 -11.51 0.57
CA SER A 196 14.44 -12.38 0.23
C SER A 196 15.26 -11.83 -0.95
N PHE A 197 16.56 -12.07 -0.90
CA PHE A 197 17.47 -11.77 -2.02
C PHE A 197 17.22 -12.67 -3.22
N LEU A 198 17.42 -12.11 -4.40
CA LEU A 198 17.46 -12.79 -5.69
C LEU A 198 18.93 -12.96 -6.15
N GLU A 199 19.16 -13.82 -7.13
CA GLU A 199 20.51 -14.04 -7.71
C GLU A 199 21.10 -12.76 -8.32
N THR A 200 20.27 -11.83 -8.73
CA THR A 200 20.68 -10.52 -9.27
C THR A 200 21.24 -9.56 -8.24
N GLY A 201 21.16 -9.90 -6.94
CA GLY A 201 21.51 -9.00 -5.83
C GLY A 201 20.39 -8.08 -5.37
N TYR A 202 19.32 -7.96 -6.15
CA TYR A 202 18.10 -7.28 -5.70
C TYR A 202 17.31 -8.13 -4.72
N THR A 203 16.46 -7.47 -3.90
CA THR A 203 15.47 -8.17 -3.09
C THR A 203 14.15 -8.32 -3.85
N LYS A 204 13.28 -9.23 -3.42
CA LYS A 204 11.91 -9.31 -3.95
C LYS A 204 11.13 -8.02 -3.73
N GLU A 205 11.35 -7.31 -2.62
CA GLU A 205 10.70 -6.03 -2.37
C GLU A 205 11.09 -4.97 -3.40
N GLU A 206 12.37 -4.90 -3.74
CA GLU A 206 12.87 -4.00 -4.79
C GLU A 206 12.27 -4.32 -6.15
N MET A 207 12.20 -5.60 -6.52
CA MET A 207 11.59 -6.01 -7.79
C MET A 207 10.08 -5.79 -7.86
N LYS A 208 9.36 -5.76 -6.72
CA LYS A 208 7.96 -5.30 -6.71
C LYS A 208 7.86 -3.86 -7.19
N MET A 209 8.71 -2.97 -6.71
CA MET A 209 8.69 -1.56 -7.14
C MET A 209 8.95 -1.42 -8.64
N VAL A 210 9.86 -2.21 -9.22
CA VAL A 210 10.13 -2.22 -10.67
C VAL A 210 8.92 -2.72 -11.44
N ASN A 211 8.53 -3.97 -11.18
CA ASN A 211 7.52 -4.68 -11.98
C ASN A 211 6.12 -4.06 -11.83
N GLU A 212 5.75 -3.64 -10.63
CA GLU A 212 4.46 -3.02 -10.37
C GLU A 212 4.37 -1.62 -11.01
N THR A 213 5.47 -0.84 -11.04
CA THR A 213 5.53 0.44 -11.76
C THR A 213 5.23 0.24 -13.24
N HIS A 214 5.92 -0.69 -13.89
CA HIS A 214 5.71 -1.00 -15.30
C HIS A 214 4.27 -1.42 -15.57
N LYS A 215 3.73 -2.33 -14.77
CA LYS A 215 2.35 -2.82 -14.94
C LYS A 215 1.29 -1.74 -14.74
N ILE A 216 1.44 -0.87 -13.72
CA ILE A 216 0.45 0.16 -13.40
C ILE A 216 0.50 1.31 -14.40
N PHE A 217 1.69 1.73 -14.82
CA PHE A 217 1.85 2.78 -15.83
C PHE A 217 1.63 2.28 -17.26
N GLY A 218 1.73 0.95 -17.47
CA GLY A 218 1.67 0.37 -18.82
C GLY A 218 2.87 0.75 -19.68
N ASP A 219 4.03 1.01 -19.06
CA ASP A 219 5.25 1.48 -19.70
C ASP A 219 6.49 0.78 -19.15
N ASP A 220 6.99 -0.20 -19.91
CA ASP A 220 8.20 -0.97 -19.56
C ASP A 220 9.50 -0.22 -19.89
N SER A 221 9.42 0.95 -20.54
CA SER A 221 10.60 1.74 -20.92
C SER A 221 11.20 2.54 -19.77
N ILE A 222 10.46 2.71 -18.66
CA ILE A 222 10.91 3.45 -17.49
C ILE A 222 11.98 2.65 -16.75
N GLY A 223 13.19 3.18 -16.66
CA GLY A 223 14.25 2.60 -15.81
C GLY A 223 13.93 2.83 -14.32
N VAL A 224 13.76 1.77 -13.53
CA VAL A 224 13.51 1.89 -12.08
C VAL A 224 14.64 1.21 -11.31
N SER A 225 15.31 1.94 -10.42
CA SER A 225 16.42 1.48 -9.58
C SER A 225 16.11 1.70 -8.10
N PRO A 226 15.49 0.73 -7.42
CA PRO A 226 15.14 0.84 -6.01
C PRO A 226 16.23 0.32 -5.09
N THR A 227 16.29 0.87 -3.88
CA THR A 227 16.97 0.31 -2.71
C THR A 227 16.01 0.36 -1.54
N THR A 228 15.63 -0.79 -1.00
CA THR A 228 14.64 -0.84 0.08
C THR A 228 15.31 -1.06 1.43
N VAL A 229 15.02 -0.16 2.38
CA VAL A 229 15.64 -0.13 3.70
C VAL A 229 14.60 -0.20 4.81
N ARG A 230 14.77 -1.10 5.78
CA ARG A 230 13.99 -1.13 7.01
C ARG A 230 14.60 -0.19 8.03
N VAL A 231 13.76 0.66 8.64
CA VAL A 231 14.17 1.65 9.65
C VAL A 231 13.39 1.47 10.96
N PRO A 232 13.94 1.89 12.12
CA PRO A 232 13.32 1.72 13.44
C PRO A 232 12.22 2.76 13.70
N VAL A 233 11.32 2.90 12.73
CA VAL A 233 10.14 3.77 12.79
C VAL A 233 8.91 2.89 12.88
N GLN A 234 7.98 3.24 13.77
CA GLN A 234 6.79 2.43 14.01
C GLN A 234 5.88 2.39 12.80
N GLY A 235 5.56 3.52 12.18
CA GLY A 235 4.68 3.61 11.04
C GLY A 235 4.99 4.76 10.10
N GLY A 236 4.47 4.64 8.88
CA GLY A 236 4.78 5.52 7.77
C GLY A 236 6.08 5.10 7.04
N HIS A 237 5.99 4.98 5.72
CA HIS A 237 7.15 4.78 4.86
C HIS A 237 7.57 6.12 4.27
N SER A 238 8.88 6.33 4.19
CA SER A 238 9.47 7.49 3.52
C SER A 238 10.27 7.04 2.31
N GLU A 239 10.36 7.90 1.30
CA GLU A 239 11.10 7.62 0.07
C GLU A 239 11.84 8.85 -0.40
N SER A 240 13.13 8.67 -0.72
CA SER A 240 13.94 9.63 -1.46
C SER A 240 13.86 9.26 -2.94
N ILE A 241 13.27 10.13 -3.74
CA ILE A 241 12.99 9.88 -5.15
C ILE A 241 13.79 10.85 -6.00
N ASN A 242 14.53 10.32 -6.99
CA ASN A 242 15.19 11.04 -8.04
C ASN A 242 14.62 10.62 -9.39
N LEU A 243 14.23 11.57 -10.20
CA LEU A 243 13.66 11.36 -11.53
C LEU A 243 14.50 12.01 -12.61
N GLU A 244 14.55 11.37 -13.77
CA GLU A 244 14.99 11.97 -15.01
C GLU A 244 13.83 11.95 -16.02
N PHE A 245 13.56 13.10 -16.64
CA PHE A 245 12.51 13.28 -17.63
C PHE A 245 13.05 13.42 -19.05
N GLU A 246 12.21 13.14 -20.03
CA GLU A 246 12.48 13.47 -21.44
C GLU A 246 12.34 14.97 -21.73
N LYS A 247 11.31 15.59 -21.14
CA LYS A 247 10.95 16.99 -21.36
C LYS A 247 11.45 17.87 -20.23
N GLU A 248 11.67 19.14 -20.54
CA GLU A 248 11.97 20.16 -19.54
C GLU A 248 10.73 20.48 -18.69
N PHE A 249 10.98 20.88 -17.44
CA PHE A 249 9.93 21.23 -16.48
C PHE A 249 10.32 22.50 -15.70
N THR A 250 9.37 23.08 -14.98
CA THR A 250 9.65 24.09 -13.95
C THR A 250 9.32 23.54 -12.56
N LEU A 251 9.99 24.03 -11.52
CA LEU A 251 9.66 23.62 -10.13
C LEU A 251 8.30 24.15 -9.70
N GLU A 252 7.86 25.27 -10.28
CA GLU A 252 6.56 25.86 -10.04
C GLU A 252 5.44 24.94 -10.57
N ASP A 253 5.57 24.47 -11.80
CA ASP A 253 4.60 23.51 -12.39
C ASP A 253 4.56 22.21 -11.61
N VAL A 254 5.72 21.68 -11.17
CA VAL A 254 5.77 20.46 -10.35
C VAL A 254 5.02 20.66 -9.04
N ARG A 255 5.25 21.78 -8.31
CA ARG A 255 4.52 22.06 -7.06
C ARG A 255 3.03 22.18 -7.28
N LYS A 256 2.62 22.90 -8.32
CA LYS A 256 1.21 23.03 -8.70
C LYS A 256 0.58 21.68 -9.00
N MET A 257 1.25 20.80 -9.75
CA MET A 257 0.77 19.45 -10.01
C MET A 257 0.60 18.64 -8.72
N MET A 258 1.52 18.76 -7.75
CA MET A 258 1.38 18.08 -6.45
C MET A 258 0.18 18.60 -5.66
N GLU A 259 -0.06 19.93 -5.66
CA GLU A 259 -1.23 20.55 -4.99
C GLU A 259 -2.56 20.13 -5.64
N GLU A 260 -2.58 19.94 -6.95
CA GLU A 260 -3.78 19.60 -7.73
C GLU A 260 -4.04 18.07 -7.79
N THR A 261 -3.08 17.22 -7.37
CA THR A 261 -3.21 15.78 -7.44
C THR A 261 -4.05 15.24 -6.28
N PRO A 262 -5.21 14.61 -6.53
CA PRO A 262 -6.02 14.02 -5.47
C PRO A 262 -5.25 13.00 -4.65
N GLY A 263 -5.32 13.08 -3.32
CA GLY A 263 -4.63 12.18 -2.41
C GLY A 263 -3.15 12.54 -2.18
N VAL A 264 -2.66 13.64 -2.78
CA VAL A 264 -1.33 14.20 -2.49
C VAL A 264 -1.49 15.49 -1.66
N THR A 265 -0.68 15.63 -0.62
CA THR A 265 -0.57 16.86 0.18
C THR A 265 0.86 17.41 0.08
N LEU A 266 1.00 18.61 -0.45
CA LEU A 266 2.30 19.30 -0.54
C LEU A 266 2.70 19.87 0.84
N GLN A 267 3.92 19.52 1.29
CA GLN A 267 4.57 20.05 2.49
C GLN A 267 6.01 20.47 2.12
N ASP A 268 6.18 21.60 1.44
CA ASP A 268 7.47 22.01 0.88
C ASP A 268 7.78 23.49 1.18
N ASP A 269 8.04 23.77 2.47
CA ASP A 269 8.55 25.06 2.94
C ASP A 269 9.84 24.86 3.76
N PRO A 270 11.00 24.69 3.07
CA PRO A 270 12.28 24.46 3.73
C PRO A 270 12.73 25.63 4.63
N ALA A 271 12.30 26.85 4.33
CA ALA A 271 12.67 28.04 5.12
C ALA A 271 12.09 27.97 6.55
N ASN A 272 10.92 27.35 6.69
CA ASN A 272 10.25 27.15 7.98
C ASN A 272 10.36 25.69 8.48
N ASN A 273 11.25 24.88 7.91
CA ASN A 273 11.44 23.45 8.25
C ASN A 273 10.17 22.60 8.06
N VAL A 274 9.32 22.95 7.10
CA VAL A 274 8.11 22.18 6.77
C VAL A 274 8.45 21.20 5.64
N TYR A 275 8.41 19.92 5.97
CA TYR A 275 8.60 18.78 5.07
C TYR A 275 7.93 17.52 5.61
N PRO A 276 7.61 16.53 4.77
CA PRO A 276 6.93 15.32 5.22
C PRO A 276 7.79 14.47 6.16
N MET A 277 7.17 13.96 7.22
CA MET A 277 7.79 13.03 8.17
C MET A 277 6.84 11.89 8.52
N PRO A 278 7.33 10.66 8.73
CA PRO A 278 6.49 9.51 9.04
C PRO A 278 5.66 9.70 10.32
N LEU A 279 6.21 10.38 11.34
CA LEU A 279 5.51 10.67 12.58
C LEU A 279 4.19 11.42 12.36
N TYR A 280 4.14 12.35 11.40
CA TYR A 280 2.96 13.18 11.13
C TYR A 280 2.09 12.65 9.98
N ALA A 281 2.62 11.76 9.15
CA ALA A 281 1.86 11.06 8.11
C ALA A 281 1.08 9.86 8.67
N TRP A 282 1.52 9.31 9.80
CA TRP A 282 0.84 8.19 10.46
C TRP A 282 -0.61 8.53 10.79
N GLY A 283 -1.53 7.63 10.48
CA GLY A 283 -2.97 7.81 10.67
C GLY A 283 -3.63 8.69 9.61
N LYS A 284 -2.88 9.15 8.60
CA LYS A 284 -3.40 9.95 7.48
C LYS A 284 -3.62 9.09 6.23
N ASN A 285 -4.54 9.52 5.38
CA ASN A 285 -4.83 8.83 4.12
C ASN A 285 -4.07 9.41 2.92
N ASP A 286 -3.43 10.55 3.07
CA ASP A 286 -2.72 11.23 1.99
C ASP A 286 -1.28 10.73 1.82
N VAL A 287 -0.75 10.95 0.64
CA VAL A 287 0.67 10.90 0.33
C VAL A 287 1.24 12.31 0.45
N PHE A 288 2.21 12.50 1.33
CA PHE A 288 2.82 13.79 1.58
C PHE A 288 4.09 13.93 0.74
N VAL A 289 4.22 15.04 0.02
CA VAL A 289 5.36 15.33 -0.85
C VAL A 289 6.02 16.64 -0.43
N GLY A 290 7.35 16.68 -0.45
CA GLY A 290 8.11 17.87 -0.17
C GLY A 290 9.58 17.72 -0.55
N ARG A 291 10.42 18.70 -0.16
CA ARG A 291 11.82 18.74 -0.55
C ARG A 291 12.03 18.71 -2.06
N ILE A 292 11.12 19.34 -2.80
CA ILE A 292 11.13 19.44 -4.26
C ILE A 292 12.26 20.36 -4.70
N ARG A 293 13.18 19.82 -5.50
CA ARG A 293 14.36 20.56 -5.99
C ARG A 293 14.91 19.94 -7.27
N ARG A 294 15.56 20.76 -8.10
CA ARG A 294 16.26 20.25 -9.28
C ARG A 294 17.41 19.33 -8.89
N ASP A 295 17.65 18.34 -9.73
CA ASP A 295 18.91 17.59 -9.77
C ASP A 295 19.79 18.16 -10.88
N PRO A 296 20.87 18.91 -10.55
CA PRO A 296 21.74 19.50 -11.56
C PRO A 296 22.71 18.49 -12.21
N SER A 297 22.73 17.25 -11.76
CA SER A 297 23.64 16.21 -12.27
C SER A 297 23.18 15.62 -13.60
N VAL A 298 21.91 15.82 -13.95
CA VAL A 298 21.31 15.40 -15.24
C VAL A 298 20.51 16.55 -15.84
N LYS A 299 20.28 16.48 -17.16
CA LYS A 299 19.68 17.59 -17.93
C LYS A 299 18.29 17.98 -17.40
N SER A 300 17.41 17.01 -17.13
CA SER A 300 16.03 17.23 -16.71
C SER A 300 15.73 16.41 -15.46
N GLY A 301 16.49 16.68 -14.39
CA GLY A 301 16.45 15.94 -13.13
C GLY A 301 15.62 16.61 -12.03
N LEU A 302 14.88 15.81 -11.28
CA LEU A 302 14.06 16.21 -10.14
C LEU A 302 14.37 15.34 -8.94
N ASN A 303 14.53 15.95 -7.78
CA ASN A 303 14.52 15.25 -6.48
C ASN A 303 13.31 15.69 -5.66
N PHE A 304 12.69 14.76 -4.96
CA PHE A 304 11.71 15.04 -3.91
C PHE A 304 11.69 13.97 -2.83
N TRP A 305 10.98 14.26 -1.76
CA TRP A 305 10.76 13.36 -0.62
C TRP A 305 9.27 13.05 -0.50
N CYS A 306 8.95 11.77 -0.34
CA CYS A 306 7.59 11.26 -0.27
C CYS A 306 7.39 10.48 1.02
N VAL A 307 6.26 10.67 1.69
CA VAL A 307 5.91 9.95 2.92
C VAL A 307 4.42 9.60 2.93
N ALA A 308 4.09 8.37 3.30
CA ALA A 308 2.69 7.96 3.50
C ALA A 308 2.56 6.94 4.63
N ASP A 309 1.36 6.81 5.19
CA ASP A 309 1.03 5.68 6.07
C ASP A 309 0.89 4.40 5.25
N ASN A 310 1.82 3.47 5.46
CA ASN A 310 1.89 2.20 4.74
C ASN A 310 0.72 1.25 5.02
N LEU A 311 0.02 1.41 6.14
CA LEU A 311 -1.17 0.61 6.47
C LEU A 311 -2.46 1.25 5.92
N ARG A 312 -2.44 2.58 5.66
CA ARG A 312 -3.56 3.34 5.11
C ARG A 312 -3.44 3.48 3.59
N LYS A 313 -2.91 4.57 3.07
CA LYS A 313 -2.80 4.74 1.60
C LYS A 313 -1.96 3.61 0.98
N GLY A 314 -0.94 3.14 1.66
CA GLY A 314 -0.12 2.01 1.21
C GLY A 314 -0.84 0.64 1.19
N ALA A 315 -2.05 0.52 1.77
CA ALA A 315 -2.78 -0.75 1.85
C ALA A 315 -4.30 -0.55 1.93
N ALA A 316 -4.83 -0.30 3.14
CA ALA A 316 -6.27 -0.32 3.44
C ALA A 316 -7.04 0.75 2.65
N THR A 317 -6.55 1.98 2.63
CA THR A 317 -7.22 3.09 1.93
C THR A 317 -7.26 2.84 0.43
N ASN A 318 -6.16 2.40 -0.19
CA ASN A 318 -6.14 2.08 -1.61
C ASN A 318 -7.10 0.93 -1.95
N ALA A 319 -7.15 -0.11 -1.10
CA ALA A 319 -8.08 -1.23 -1.29
C ALA A 319 -9.56 -0.79 -1.21
N VAL A 320 -9.90 0.08 -0.24
CA VAL A 320 -11.27 0.63 -0.14
C VAL A 320 -11.57 1.56 -1.31
N GLN A 321 -10.62 2.36 -1.77
CA GLN A 321 -10.79 3.21 -2.96
C GLN A 321 -10.99 2.38 -4.24
N ILE A 322 -10.34 1.21 -4.37
CA ILE A 322 -10.65 0.26 -5.46
C ILE A 322 -12.11 -0.19 -5.37
N ALA A 323 -12.59 -0.51 -4.17
CA ALA A 323 -13.99 -0.89 -3.98
C ALA A 323 -14.97 0.25 -4.28
N GLU A 324 -14.63 1.50 -3.93
CA GLU A 324 -15.40 2.70 -4.31
C GLU A 324 -15.45 2.87 -5.85
N LYS A 325 -14.32 2.60 -6.54
CA LYS A 325 -14.28 2.64 -8.00
C LYS A 325 -15.17 1.56 -8.63
N LEU A 326 -15.28 0.38 -8.00
CA LEU A 326 -16.23 -0.66 -8.42
C LEU A 326 -17.69 -0.20 -8.27
N ILE A 327 -18.02 0.55 -7.20
CA ILE A 327 -19.34 1.15 -7.03
C ILE A 327 -19.60 2.23 -8.09
N GLU A 328 -18.63 3.12 -8.33
CA GLU A 328 -18.71 4.18 -9.33
C GLU A 328 -19.02 3.61 -10.72
N LYS A 329 -18.34 2.51 -11.08
CA LYS A 329 -18.53 1.81 -12.37
C LYS A 329 -19.80 0.95 -12.43
N GLY A 330 -20.55 0.80 -11.34
CA GLY A 330 -21.76 -0.01 -11.27
C GLY A 330 -21.50 -1.52 -11.19
N PHE A 331 -20.31 -1.92 -10.78
CA PHE A 331 -19.92 -3.33 -10.60
C PHE A 331 -20.14 -3.83 -9.18
N LEU A 332 -20.46 -2.94 -8.25
CA LEU A 332 -20.95 -3.21 -6.90
C LEU A 332 -22.20 -2.38 -6.63
N PRO A 333 -23.14 -2.84 -5.76
CA PRO A 333 -24.32 -2.07 -5.40
C PRO A 333 -23.95 -0.75 -4.71
N LYS A 334 -24.78 0.29 -4.87
CA LYS A 334 -24.60 1.59 -4.22
C LYS A 334 -25.13 1.64 -2.79
N GLU A 335 -26.07 0.74 -2.46
CA GLU A 335 -26.77 0.64 -1.17
C GLU A 335 -26.80 -0.81 -0.68
#